data_4ea856e09ece7c1eb4bb241b74494966
#
_entry.id   4ea856e09ece7c1eb4bb241b74494966
#
_cell.length_a   1.000
_cell.length_b   1.000
_cell.length_c   1.000
_cell.angle_alpha   90.00
_cell.angle_beta   90.00
_cell.angle_gamma   90.00
#
_symmetry.space_group_name_H-M   'P 1'
#
loop_
_entity.id
_entity.type
_entity.pdbx_description
1 polymer ?
#
loop_
_entity_poly.entity_id
_entity_poly.type
_entity_poly.pdbx_seq_one_letter_code
_entity_poly.pdbx_strand_id
1 'polypeptide(L)'
;MLFRSNIHTLPNGLRIIHAPNQSAVAYCGFAVDAGTRDEADNEQGMAHFVEHLLFKGTKKRHAWHILNRMEHVGGDLNAYTNKEETIVYSAFLAEHFPRAVELLSDIVFHSTFPQHEIDKEVEVIIDEIQSYEDSPSELIFDDFEELLFPNHPLGRNILGKPDLLHQFKSEDALRFTSRYYRPENMIFFVQGNVDFKRVVRLVEKSTADLTSNIGTYTRKHPDIYIPQNLTLHRDTHQAHVMIGSRGYDAHNEKRTALYLLNNILGGPGMNSRLNVSLRERSGLVYNVEANLTSYTDTGVFCIYFGTEHDDVDRCMRLVKKELKKLCDKPLSIAQLAAAKKQIIGQIGVARDNAESTALGMAKTFLHYNKMDDPQEVFQRIEALTSKELWEVSNEMFAENQLSTLIYL
;
A
#
# COMPACT_ATOMS: atom_id res chain seq x y z
N MET A 1 -18.05 16.74 11.59
CA MET A 1 -19.06 15.67 11.48
C MET A 1 -18.44 14.41 12.05
N LEU A 2 -19.03 13.82 13.10
CA LEU A 2 -18.53 12.56 13.68
C LEU A 2 -18.59 11.47 12.60
N PHE A 3 -17.46 10.83 12.34
CA PHE A 3 -17.35 9.70 11.40
C PHE A 3 -18.03 8.48 12.06
N ARG A 4 -19.32 8.29 11.80
CA ARG A 4 -20.02 7.08 12.26
C ARG A 4 -19.87 6.02 11.19
N SER A 5 -18.94 5.10 11.40
CA SER A 5 -18.92 3.84 10.65
C SER A 5 -19.90 2.85 11.26
N ASN A 6 -20.57 2.09 10.41
CA ASN A 6 -21.37 0.95 10.81
C ASN A 6 -20.55 -0.32 10.55
N ILE A 7 -20.50 -1.22 11.51
CA ILE A 7 -19.75 -2.48 11.42
C ILE A 7 -20.70 -3.65 11.67
N HIS A 8 -20.52 -4.74 10.91
CA HIS A 8 -21.25 -5.98 11.08
C HIS A 8 -20.38 -7.17 10.68
N THR A 9 -20.53 -8.29 11.36
CA THR A 9 -19.88 -9.55 10.99
C THR A 9 -20.94 -10.57 10.61
N LEU A 10 -20.83 -11.13 9.41
CA LEU A 10 -21.73 -12.17 8.93
C LEU A 10 -21.45 -13.53 9.61
N PRO A 11 -22.42 -14.46 9.62
CA PRO A 11 -22.23 -15.79 10.20
C PRO A 11 -21.06 -16.59 9.61
N ASN A 12 -20.69 -16.34 8.34
CA ASN A 12 -19.53 -16.95 7.67
C ASN A 12 -18.18 -16.28 8.02
N GLY A 13 -18.17 -15.29 8.92
CA GLY A 13 -16.95 -14.60 9.37
C GLY A 13 -16.58 -13.36 8.56
N LEU A 14 -17.24 -13.06 7.44
CA LEU A 14 -16.96 -11.84 6.66
C LEU A 14 -17.36 -10.60 7.47
N ARG A 15 -16.40 -9.70 7.65
CA ARG A 15 -16.60 -8.41 8.34
C ARG A 15 -17.01 -7.35 7.32
N ILE A 16 -18.00 -6.54 7.66
CA ILE A 16 -18.53 -5.46 6.83
C ILE A 16 -18.27 -4.13 7.53
N ILE A 17 -17.75 -3.13 6.81
CA ILE A 17 -17.65 -1.76 7.28
C ILE A 17 -18.32 -0.81 6.29
N HIS A 18 -19.10 0.12 6.81
CA HIS A 18 -19.79 1.13 6.02
C HIS A 18 -19.56 2.53 6.60
N ALA A 19 -19.04 3.44 5.77
CA ALA A 19 -18.92 4.87 6.06
C ALA A 19 -20.02 5.64 5.27
N PRO A 20 -21.14 6.03 5.92
CA PRO A 20 -22.20 6.77 5.25
C PRO A 20 -21.76 8.18 4.91
N ASN A 21 -22.10 8.64 3.71
CA ASN A 21 -21.94 10.04 3.29
C ASN A 21 -23.14 10.47 2.41
N GLN A 22 -23.14 11.71 1.93
CA GLN A 22 -24.22 12.27 1.11
C GLN A 22 -23.83 12.35 -0.39
N SER A 23 -22.68 11.78 -0.78
CA SER A 23 -22.26 11.78 -2.18
C SER A 23 -23.19 10.93 -3.04
N ALA A 24 -23.40 11.34 -4.28
CA ALA A 24 -24.05 10.52 -5.29
C ALA A 24 -23.17 9.32 -5.70
N VAL A 25 -21.83 9.47 -5.60
CA VAL A 25 -20.86 8.41 -5.87
C VAL A 25 -20.66 7.57 -4.62
N ALA A 26 -20.63 6.27 -4.80
CA ALA A 26 -20.30 5.29 -3.78
C ALA A 26 -19.11 4.42 -4.23
N TYR A 27 -18.36 3.95 -3.26
CA TYR A 27 -17.24 3.00 -3.41
C TYR A 27 -17.53 1.77 -2.59
N CYS A 28 -17.34 0.60 -3.15
CA CYS A 28 -17.36 -0.63 -2.35
C CYS A 28 -16.42 -1.67 -2.92
N GLY A 29 -16.00 -2.61 -2.08
CA GLY A 29 -15.10 -3.67 -2.50
C GLY A 29 -14.82 -4.69 -1.42
N PHE A 30 -14.02 -5.66 -1.79
CA PHE A 30 -13.42 -6.62 -0.88
C PHE A 30 -11.95 -6.28 -0.67
N ALA A 31 -11.49 -6.35 0.57
CA ALA A 31 -10.08 -6.34 0.89
C ALA A 31 -9.71 -7.68 1.51
N VAL A 32 -8.69 -8.31 0.97
CA VAL A 32 -8.17 -9.62 1.37
C VAL A 32 -6.90 -9.41 2.17
N ASP A 33 -6.76 -10.02 3.34
CA ASP A 33 -5.53 -10.02 4.13
C ASP A 33 -4.56 -11.07 3.54
N ALA A 34 -4.14 -10.83 2.31
CA ALA A 34 -3.11 -11.57 1.61
C ALA A 34 -2.56 -10.74 0.45
N GLY A 35 -1.25 -10.75 0.31
CA GLY A 35 -0.50 -10.12 -0.75
C GLY A 35 0.72 -10.93 -1.12
N THR A 36 1.71 -10.31 -1.76
CA THR A 36 2.89 -11.03 -2.23
C THR A 36 3.79 -11.55 -1.10
N ARG A 37 3.68 -10.99 0.10
CA ARG A 37 4.35 -11.51 1.29
C ARG A 37 3.88 -12.93 1.66
N ASP A 38 2.66 -13.29 1.30
CA ASP A 38 2.00 -14.54 1.72
C ASP A 38 2.24 -15.69 0.73
N GLU A 39 2.97 -15.43 -0.35
CA GLU A 39 3.32 -16.40 -1.39
C GLU A 39 4.39 -17.38 -0.92
N ALA A 40 4.28 -18.63 -1.32
CA ALA A 40 5.36 -19.61 -1.20
C ALA A 40 6.50 -19.27 -2.18
N ASP A 41 7.66 -19.90 -2.00
CA ASP A 41 8.85 -19.62 -2.82
C ASP A 41 8.62 -19.91 -4.32
N ASN A 42 7.75 -20.86 -4.64
CA ASN A 42 7.36 -21.22 -6.01
C ASN A 42 6.08 -20.51 -6.49
N GLU A 43 5.55 -19.58 -5.71
CA GLU A 43 4.33 -18.80 -6.02
C GLU A 43 4.63 -17.30 -6.19
N GLN A 44 5.91 -16.90 -6.34
CA GLN A 44 6.26 -15.48 -6.43
C GLN A 44 5.60 -14.81 -7.65
N GLY A 45 4.81 -13.78 -7.37
CA GLY A 45 3.97 -13.07 -8.34
C GLY A 45 2.52 -13.58 -8.41
N MET A 46 2.15 -14.65 -7.68
CA MET A 46 0.81 -15.23 -7.76
C MET A 46 -0.30 -14.29 -7.25
N ALA A 47 -0.03 -13.49 -6.23
CA ALA A 47 -1.04 -12.56 -5.69
C ALA A 47 -1.42 -11.50 -6.74
N HIS A 48 -0.43 -10.89 -7.39
CA HIS A 48 -0.63 -9.94 -8.48
C HIS A 48 -1.24 -10.63 -9.71
N PHE A 49 -0.76 -11.81 -10.05
CA PHE A 49 -1.30 -12.59 -11.17
C PHE A 49 -2.78 -12.93 -10.98
N VAL A 50 -3.18 -13.33 -9.77
CA VAL A 50 -4.60 -13.58 -9.43
C VAL A 50 -5.41 -12.30 -9.58
N GLU A 51 -4.90 -11.14 -9.18
CA GLU A 51 -5.57 -9.85 -9.36
C GLU A 51 -5.97 -9.65 -10.83
N HIS A 52 -5.02 -9.75 -11.78
CA HIS A 52 -5.28 -9.67 -13.22
C HIS A 52 -6.34 -10.68 -13.67
N LEU A 53 -6.24 -11.92 -13.18
CA LEU A 53 -7.11 -13.02 -13.59
C LEU A 53 -8.55 -12.92 -13.05
N LEU A 54 -8.80 -12.14 -11.97
CA LEU A 54 -10.16 -11.93 -11.46
C LEU A 54 -11.11 -11.36 -12.53
N PHE A 55 -10.58 -10.63 -13.51
CA PHE A 55 -11.35 -9.99 -14.58
C PHE A 55 -11.52 -10.87 -15.83
N LYS A 56 -10.94 -12.09 -15.86
CA LYS A 56 -10.83 -12.92 -17.06
C LYS A 56 -11.90 -14.01 -17.18
N GLY A 57 -12.69 -14.25 -16.14
CA GLY A 57 -13.82 -15.15 -16.22
C GLY A 57 -14.26 -15.75 -14.89
N THR A 58 -15.58 -15.90 -14.75
CA THR A 58 -16.21 -16.56 -13.61
C THR A 58 -17.05 -17.75 -14.10
N LYS A 59 -17.65 -18.51 -13.16
CA LYS A 59 -18.63 -19.54 -13.49
C LYS A 59 -19.82 -19.00 -14.28
N LYS A 60 -20.13 -17.70 -14.20
CA LYS A 60 -21.32 -17.07 -14.81
C LYS A 60 -20.96 -16.14 -15.98
N ARG A 61 -19.74 -15.63 -16.05
CA ARG A 61 -19.35 -14.53 -16.94
C ARG A 61 -18.04 -14.79 -17.65
N HIS A 62 -17.97 -14.45 -18.93
CA HIS A 62 -16.71 -14.26 -19.64
C HIS A 62 -16.15 -12.86 -19.35
N ALA A 63 -14.87 -12.65 -19.62
CA ALA A 63 -14.15 -11.38 -19.37
C ALA A 63 -14.91 -10.15 -19.87
N TRP A 64 -15.42 -10.18 -21.13
CA TRP A 64 -16.18 -9.08 -21.70
C TRP A 64 -17.41 -8.67 -20.87
N HIS A 65 -18.13 -9.63 -20.28
CA HIS A 65 -19.28 -9.33 -19.44
C HIS A 65 -18.89 -8.75 -18.07
N ILE A 66 -17.71 -9.12 -17.56
CA ILE A 66 -17.16 -8.58 -16.31
C ILE A 66 -16.82 -7.12 -16.51
N LEU A 67 -15.99 -6.81 -17.50
CA LEU A 67 -15.53 -5.46 -17.81
C LEU A 67 -16.70 -4.50 -18.08
N ASN A 68 -17.66 -4.92 -18.91
CA ASN A 68 -18.80 -4.07 -19.25
C ASN A 68 -19.87 -3.94 -18.14
N ARG A 69 -19.80 -4.76 -17.07
CA ARG A 69 -20.87 -4.79 -16.07
C ARG A 69 -21.05 -3.47 -15.35
N MET A 70 -19.97 -2.80 -14.98
CA MET A 70 -20.01 -1.49 -14.34
C MET A 70 -19.90 -0.36 -15.35
N GLU A 71 -19.09 -0.50 -16.38
CA GLU A 71 -18.91 0.48 -17.45
C GLU A 71 -20.23 0.93 -18.11
N HIS A 72 -21.17 0.01 -18.35
CA HIS A 72 -22.49 0.32 -18.94
C HIS A 72 -23.35 1.27 -18.07
N VAL A 73 -22.99 1.49 -16.82
CA VAL A 73 -23.67 2.44 -15.93
C VAL A 73 -22.73 3.57 -15.49
N GLY A 74 -21.58 3.73 -16.18
CA GLY A 74 -20.59 4.75 -15.86
C GLY A 74 -19.86 4.50 -14.54
N GLY A 75 -19.83 3.26 -14.08
CA GLY A 75 -19.05 2.85 -12.92
C GLY A 75 -17.71 2.29 -13.35
N ASP A 76 -16.74 2.37 -12.47
CA ASP A 76 -15.38 1.88 -12.64
C ASP A 76 -15.15 0.60 -11.82
N LEU A 77 -14.27 -0.29 -12.28
CA LEU A 77 -13.93 -1.54 -11.63
C LEU A 77 -12.41 -1.68 -11.60
N ASN A 78 -11.84 -1.72 -10.41
CA ASN A 78 -10.39 -1.71 -10.18
C ASN A 78 -9.96 -2.74 -9.15
N ALA A 79 -8.66 -3.05 -9.17
CA ALA A 79 -8.00 -3.82 -8.12
C ALA A 79 -6.55 -3.35 -7.96
N TYR A 80 -5.94 -3.68 -6.83
CA TYR A 80 -4.50 -3.58 -6.64
C TYR A 80 -4.02 -4.59 -5.59
N THR A 81 -2.78 -4.99 -5.73
CA THR A 81 -2.08 -5.90 -4.83
C THR A 81 -0.87 -5.20 -4.22
N ASN A 82 -0.74 -5.33 -2.89
CA ASN A 82 0.44 -4.92 -2.14
C ASN A 82 1.13 -6.13 -1.52
N LYS A 83 2.13 -5.88 -0.69
CA LYS A 83 2.85 -6.97 0.02
C LYS A 83 1.93 -7.75 0.98
N GLU A 84 0.95 -7.11 1.64
CA GLU A 84 0.12 -7.73 2.68
C GLU A 84 -1.39 -7.73 2.40
N GLU A 85 -1.85 -7.02 1.36
CA GLU A 85 -3.27 -7.00 1.01
C GLU A 85 -3.50 -6.95 -0.49
N THR A 86 -4.65 -7.50 -0.91
CA THR A 86 -5.23 -7.32 -2.25
C THR A 86 -6.61 -6.69 -2.10
N ILE A 87 -6.89 -5.62 -2.82
CA ILE A 87 -8.19 -4.93 -2.78
C ILE A 87 -8.81 -4.95 -4.18
N VAL A 88 -10.08 -5.36 -4.24
CA VAL A 88 -10.90 -5.38 -5.47
C VAL A 88 -12.12 -4.51 -5.20
N TYR A 89 -12.33 -3.46 -6.00
CA TYR A 89 -13.34 -2.45 -5.71
C TYR A 89 -13.96 -1.84 -6.95
N SER A 90 -15.04 -1.11 -6.74
CA SER A 90 -15.75 -0.38 -7.79
C SER A 90 -16.19 1.00 -7.27
N ALA A 91 -16.12 2.01 -8.16
CA ALA A 91 -16.71 3.33 -7.99
C ALA A 91 -17.94 3.46 -8.89
N PHE A 92 -19.05 3.99 -8.38
CA PHE A 92 -20.31 4.02 -9.13
C PHE A 92 -21.33 5.00 -8.49
N LEU A 93 -22.41 5.34 -9.23
CA LEU A 93 -23.54 6.02 -8.64
C LEU A 93 -24.30 5.10 -7.67
N ALA A 94 -24.61 5.58 -6.46
CA ALA A 94 -25.12 4.80 -5.34
C ALA A 94 -26.35 3.92 -5.66
N GLU A 95 -27.18 4.30 -6.66
CA GLU A 95 -28.29 3.48 -7.15
C GLU A 95 -27.86 2.12 -7.72
N HIS A 96 -26.63 2.03 -8.25
CA HIS A 96 -26.06 0.82 -8.84
C HIS A 96 -25.35 -0.10 -7.82
N PHE A 97 -25.43 0.20 -6.52
CA PHE A 97 -24.83 -0.60 -5.46
C PHE A 97 -25.15 -2.11 -5.54
N PRO A 98 -26.40 -2.56 -5.82
CA PRO A 98 -26.67 -4.00 -5.95
C PRO A 98 -25.92 -4.67 -7.09
N ARG A 99 -25.69 -3.93 -8.18
CA ARG A 99 -24.92 -4.40 -9.36
C ARG A 99 -23.45 -4.58 -9.00
N ALA A 100 -22.86 -3.62 -8.28
CA ALA A 100 -21.48 -3.67 -7.85
C ALA A 100 -21.24 -4.85 -6.86
N VAL A 101 -22.09 -5.02 -5.84
CA VAL A 101 -21.99 -6.12 -4.88
C VAL A 101 -22.04 -7.47 -5.60
N GLU A 102 -22.99 -7.63 -6.51
CA GLU A 102 -23.19 -8.88 -7.24
C GLU A 102 -21.98 -9.23 -8.14
N LEU A 103 -21.43 -8.22 -8.84
CA LEU A 103 -20.26 -8.41 -9.67
C LEU A 103 -19.00 -8.71 -8.84
N LEU A 104 -18.73 -7.88 -7.83
CA LEU A 104 -17.54 -8.04 -6.97
C LEU A 104 -17.53 -9.40 -6.28
N SER A 105 -18.68 -9.85 -5.76
CA SER A 105 -18.78 -11.18 -5.16
C SER A 105 -18.55 -12.29 -6.18
N ASP A 106 -19.03 -12.13 -7.42
CA ASP A 106 -18.83 -13.13 -8.47
C ASP A 106 -17.35 -13.25 -8.87
N ILE A 107 -16.66 -12.12 -9.09
CA ILE A 107 -15.25 -12.16 -9.50
C ILE A 107 -14.32 -12.59 -8.36
N VAL A 108 -14.60 -12.23 -7.12
CA VAL A 108 -13.75 -12.57 -5.98
C VAL A 108 -13.88 -14.04 -5.56
N PHE A 109 -15.10 -14.60 -5.60
CA PHE A 109 -15.35 -15.94 -5.06
C PHE A 109 -15.62 -17.02 -6.10
N HIS A 110 -15.91 -16.64 -7.33
CA HIS A 110 -16.32 -17.58 -8.38
C HIS A 110 -15.50 -17.51 -9.66
N SER A 111 -14.34 -16.83 -9.62
CA SER A 111 -13.38 -16.85 -10.74
C SER A 111 -12.92 -18.27 -11.04
N THR A 112 -12.77 -18.57 -12.33
CA THR A 112 -12.43 -19.91 -12.82
C THR A 112 -11.02 -20.01 -13.36
N PHE A 113 -10.35 -18.86 -13.54
CA PHE A 113 -8.97 -18.76 -14.04
C PHE A 113 -8.72 -19.63 -15.29
N PRO A 114 -9.42 -19.37 -16.41
CA PRO A 114 -9.29 -20.22 -17.61
C PRO A 114 -7.85 -20.25 -18.11
N GLN A 115 -7.29 -21.44 -18.43
CA GLN A 115 -5.88 -21.56 -18.81
C GLN A 115 -5.51 -20.71 -20.03
N HIS A 116 -6.38 -20.59 -21.03
CA HIS A 116 -6.14 -19.76 -22.19
C HIS A 116 -6.08 -18.25 -21.89
N GLU A 117 -6.67 -17.79 -20.79
CA GLU A 117 -6.52 -16.42 -20.30
C GLU A 117 -5.22 -16.27 -19.48
N ILE A 118 -4.86 -17.29 -18.70
CA ILE A 118 -3.56 -17.36 -18.00
C ILE A 118 -2.42 -17.22 -19.00
N ASP A 119 -2.44 -18.03 -20.07
CA ASP A 119 -1.37 -18.05 -21.09
C ASP A 119 -1.20 -16.68 -21.77
N LYS A 120 -2.28 -15.90 -21.91
CA LYS A 120 -2.21 -14.53 -22.43
C LYS A 120 -1.69 -13.53 -21.38
N GLU A 121 -2.17 -13.66 -20.14
CA GLU A 121 -1.87 -12.70 -19.09
C GLU A 121 -0.43 -12.81 -18.60
N VAL A 122 0.19 -13.98 -18.73
CA VAL A 122 1.64 -14.15 -18.49
C VAL A 122 2.45 -13.17 -19.34
N GLU A 123 2.16 -13.07 -20.65
CA GLU A 123 2.87 -12.15 -21.55
C GLU A 123 2.62 -10.68 -21.15
N VAL A 124 1.40 -10.33 -20.74
CA VAL A 124 1.08 -8.97 -20.29
C VAL A 124 1.89 -8.59 -19.05
N ILE A 125 2.01 -9.51 -18.07
CA ILE A 125 2.78 -9.24 -16.84
C ILE A 125 4.29 -9.23 -17.14
N ILE A 126 4.77 -10.04 -18.07
CA ILE A 126 6.17 -9.97 -18.52
C ILE A 126 6.48 -8.62 -19.15
N ASP A 127 5.58 -8.11 -20.00
CA ASP A 127 5.70 -6.75 -20.56
C ASP A 127 5.69 -5.68 -19.45
N GLU A 128 4.89 -5.87 -18.42
CA GLU A 128 4.87 -4.98 -17.25
C GLU A 128 6.19 -5.03 -16.47
N ILE A 129 6.74 -6.23 -16.23
CA ILE A 129 8.07 -6.39 -15.60
C ILE A 129 9.14 -5.64 -16.42
N GLN A 130 9.15 -5.80 -17.74
CA GLN A 130 10.10 -5.10 -18.61
C GLN A 130 9.93 -3.58 -18.52
N SER A 131 8.69 -3.09 -18.50
CA SER A 131 8.40 -1.67 -18.33
C SER A 131 8.94 -1.11 -17.01
N TYR A 132 8.87 -1.89 -15.92
CA TYR A 132 9.45 -1.53 -14.63
C TYR A 132 10.98 -1.56 -14.67
N GLU A 133 11.58 -2.56 -15.32
CA GLU A 133 13.04 -2.66 -15.50
C GLU A 133 13.59 -1.47 -16.30
N ASP A 134 12.81 -0.93 -17.24
CA ASP A 134 13.12 0.26 -18.03
C ASP A 134 12.86 1.58 -17.26
N SER A 135 12.31 1.54 -16.05
CA SER A 135 12.02 2.68 -15.18
C SER A 135 12.87 2.67 -13.89
N PRO A 136 14.15 3.09 -13.93
CA PRO A 136 15.03 3.02 -12.75
C PRO A 136 14.50 3.76 -11.53
N SER A 137 13.70 4.82 -11.74
CA SER A 137 13.07 5.61 -10.69
C SER A 137 11.98 4.85 -9.92
N GLU A 138 11.39 3.81 -10.53
CA GLU A 138 10.39 2.94 -9.91
C GLU A 138 11.05 1.67 -9.37
N LEU A 139 11.86 1.01 -10.18
CA LEU A 139 12.55 -0.22 -9.85
C LEU A 139 13.41 -0.10 -8.57
N ILE A 140 14.03 1.05 -8.32
CA ILE A 140 14.89 1.26 -7.16
C ILE A 140 14.16 1.07 -5.82
N PHE A 141 12.83 1.25 -5.79
CA PHE A 141 12.03 1.02 -4.58
C PHE A 141 11.95 -0.47 -4.24
N ASP A 142 11.70 -1.31 -5.24
CA ASP A 142 11.65 -2.77 -5.05
C ASP A 142 13.05 -3.33 -4.71
N ASP A 143 14.09 -2.94 -5.43
CA ASP A 143 15.47 -3.36 -5.14
C ASP A 143 15.93 -2.87 -3.75
N PHE A 144 15.44 -1.71 -3.30
CA PHE A 144 15.72 -1.24 -1.94
C PHE A 144 14.98 -2.05 -0.87
N GLU A 145 13.74 -2.46 -1.12
CA GLU A 145 13.04 -3.38 -0.23
C GLU A 145 13.73 -4.75 -0.17
N GLU A 146 14.22 -5.27 -1.29
CA GLU A 146 15.03 -6.49 -1.31
C GLU A 146 16.31 -6.34 -0.47
N LEU A 147 16.98 -5.18 -0.56
CA LEU A 147 18.15 -4.87 0.25
C LEU A 147 17.83 -4.82 1.76
N LEU A 148 16.66 -4.30 2.13
CA LEU A 148 16.22 -4.23 3.52
C LEU A 148 15.73 -5.58 4.07
N PHE A 149 15.18 -6.45 3.20
CA PHE A 149 14.58 -7.72 3.57
C PHE A 149 15.19 -8.90 2.77
N PRO A 150 16.50 -9.12 2.83
CA PRO A 150 17.15 -10.16 2.05
C PRO A 150 16.59 -11.54 2.43
N ASN A 151 16.30 -12.36 1.41
CA ASN A 151 15.73 -13.71 1.56
C ASN A 151 14.40 -13.76 2.35
N HIS A 152 13.67 -12.66 2.38
CA HIS A 152 12.38 -12.59 3.04
C HIS A 152 11.29 -12.21 2.01
N PRO A 153 10.03 -12.71 2.13
CA PRO A 153 8.96 -12.40 1.18
C PRO A 153 8.69 -10.90 0.99
N LEU A 154 8.89 -10.05 1.99
CA LEU A 154 8.75 -8.58 1.86
C LEU A 154 9.74 -7.97 0.86
N GLY A 155 10.91 -8.57 0.66
CA GLY A 155 11.90 -8.10 -0.32
C GLY A 155 11.64 -8.58 -1.75
N ARG A 156 10.62 -9.42 -1.99
CA ARG A 156 10.29 -9.91 -3.35
C ARG A 156 9.58 -8.84 -4.14
N ASN A 157 9.86 -8.76 -5.45
CA ASN A 157 9.08 -7.91 -6.34
C ASN A 157 7.61 -8.39 -6.41
N ILE A 158 6.67 -7.46 -6.45
CA ILE A 158 5.22 -7.75 -6.49
C ILE A 158 4.84 -8.47 -7.78
N LEU A 159 5.50 -8.14 -8.90
CA LEU A 159 5.23 -8.73 -10.21
C LEU A 159 5.72 -10.18 -10.34
N GLY A 160 6.56 -10.64 -9.42
CA GLY A 160 7.10 -12.00 -9.42
C GLY A 160 8.30 -12.17 -10.35
N LYS A 161 8.46 -13.39 -10.88
CA LYS A 161 9.59 -13.77 -11.74
C LYS A 161 9.09 -14.40 -13.05
N PRO A 162 9.60 -13.99 -14.23
CA PRO A 162 9.17 -14.54 -15.51
C PRO A 162 9.19 -16.07 -15.59
N ASP A 163 10.26 -16.69 -15.07
CA ASP A 163 10.41 -18.15 -15.06
C ASP A 163 9.32 -18.89 -14.27
N LEU A 164 8.78 -18.27 -13.22
CA LEU A 164 7.67 -18.81 -12.45
C LEU A 164 6.32 -18.54 -13.09
N LEU A 165 6.13 -17.33 -13.63
CA LEU A 165 4.90 -16.95 -14.32
C LEU A 165 4.55 -17.92 -15.45
N HIS A 166 5.52 -18.31 -16.27
CA HIS A 166 5.33 -19.30 -17.34
C HIS A 166 4.91 -20.70 -16.85
N GLN A 167 5.10 -21.02 -15.58
CA GLN A 167 4.75 -22.30 -15.00
C GLN A 167 3.34 -22.33 -14.40
N PHE A 168 2.72 -21.16 -14.18
CA PHE A 168 1.43 -21.06 -13.51
C PHE A 168 0.30 -21.69 -14.29
N LYS A 169 -0.55 -22.42 -13.56
CA LYS A 169 -1.72 -23.11 -14.07
C LYS A 169 -2.98 -22.67 -13.32
N SER A 170 -4.12 -22.95 -13.91
CA SER A 170 -5.43 -22.69 -13.31
C SER A 170 -5.53 -23.23 -11.87
N GLU A 171 -4.98 -24.43 -11.63
CA GLU A 171 -4.99 -25.06 -10.31
C GLU A 171 -4.16 -24.27 -9.27
N ASP A 172 -3.09 -23.58 -9.70
CA ASP A 172 -2.25 -22.78 -8.79
C ASP A 172 -3.00 -21.53 -8.31
N ALA A 173 -3.66 -20.80 -9.24
CA ALA A 173 -4.51 -19.68 -8.90
C ALA A 173 -5.71 -20.08 -8.03
N LEU A 174 -6.35 -21.21 -8.35
CA LEU A 174 -7.44 -21.77 -7.52
C LEU A 174 -6.94 -22.18 -6.12
N ARG A 175 -5.76 -22.75 -6.02
CA ARG A 175 -5.15 -23.13 -4.73
C ARG A 175 -4.81 -21.88 -3.90
N PHE A 176 -4.23 -20.84 -4.50
CA PHE A 176 -3.93 -19.58 -3.86
C PHE A 176 -5.21 -18.91 -3.34
N THR A 177 -6.22 -18.74 -4.19
CA THR A 177 -7.50 -18.14 -3.79
C THR A 177 -8.25 -18.96 -2.75
N SER A 178 -8.26 -20.30 -2.84
CA SER A 178 -8.88 -21.16 -1.80
C SER A 178 -8.20 -21.03 -0.44
N ARG A 179 -6.92 -20.68 -0.41
CA ARG A 179 -6.15 -20.46 0.81
C ARG A 179 -6.44 -19.11 1.46
N TYR A 180 -6.56 -18.05 0.67
CA TYR A 180 -6.57 -16.67 1.17
C TYR A 180 -7.90 -15.94 1.00
N TYR A 181 -8.67 -16.21 -0.07
CA TYR A 181 -9.91 -15.49 -0.39
C TYR A 181 -11.11 -16.14 0.33
N ARG A 182 -11.03 -16.12 1.65
CA ARG A 182 -12.02 -16.71 2.55
C ARG A 182 -12.71 -15.62 3.35
N PRO A 183 -14.01 -15.77 3.66
CA PRO A 183 -14.79 -14.75 4.36
C PRO A 183 -14.11 -14.20 5.63
N GLU A 184 -13.55 -15.08 6.46
CA GLU A 184 -12.90 -14.70 7.73
C GLU A 184 -11.55 -13.97 7.54
N ASN A 185 -10.92 -14.10 6.36
CA ASN A 185 -9.66 -13.44 6.00
C ASN A 185 -9.88 -12.14 5.22
N MET A 186 -11.12 -11.68 5.15
CA MET A 186 -11.52 -10.58 4.29
C MET A 186 -12.43 -9.60 5.02
N ILE A 187 -12.56 -8.44 4.42
CA ILE A 187 -13.61 -7.49 4.74
C ILE A 187 -14.36 -7.08 3.47
N PHE A 188 -15.61 -6.68 3.62
CA PHE A 188 -16.35 -5.91 2.63
C PHE A 188 -16.49 -4.47 3.12
N PHE A 189 -16.05 -3.50 2.31
CA PHE A 189 -16.15 -2.10 2.67
C PHE A 189 -17.09 -1.35 1.74
N VAL A 190 -17.75 -0.34 2.30
CA VAL A 190 -18.62 0.59 1.55
C VAL A 190 -18.42 2.01 2.06
N GLN A 191 -18.25 2.96 1.17
CA GLN A 191 -18.37 4.38 1.45
C GLN A 191 -19.42 4.99 0.50
N GLY A 192 -20.47 5.60 1.02
CA GLY A 192 -21.48 6.21 0.16
C GLY A 192 -22.86 6.35 0.80
N ASN A 193 -23.78 6.92 0.03
CA ASN A 193 -25.18 7.09 0.43
C ASN A 193 -25.99 5.80 0.18
N VAL A 194 -25.72 4.78 0.99
CA VAL A 194 -26.40 3.48 0.91
C VAL A 194 -26.91 3.09 2.30
N ASP A 195 -28.11 2.55 2.37
CA ASP A 195 -28.69 2.05 3.63
C ASP A 195 -27.91 0.85 4.16
N PHE A 196 -27.48 0.89 5.41
CA PHE A 196 -26.64 -0.14 5.99
C PHE A 196 -27.33 -1.53 6.08
N LYS A 197 -28.60 -1.57 6.38
CA LYS A 197 -29.36 -2.85 6.41
C LYS A 197 -29.41 -3.47 5.01
N ARG A 198 -29.50 -2.62 3.99
CA ARG A 198 -29.45 -3.06 2.59
C ARG A 198 -28.05 -3.58 2.23
N VAL A 199 -26.98 -2.93 2.71
CA VAL A 199 -25.61 -3.42 2.54
C VAL A 199 -25.48 -4.82 3.10
N VAL A 200 -25.78 -5.02 4.39
CA VAL A 200 -25.66 -6.31 5.07
C VAL A 200 -26.46 -7.39 4.32
N ARG A 201 -27.73 -7.15 4.01
CA ARG A 201 -28.59 -8.10 3.30
C ARG A 201 -28.05 -8.52 1.93
N LEU A 202 -27.51 -7.57 1.15
CA LEU A 202 -27.01 -7.87 -0.20
C LEU A 202 -25.71 -8.65 -0.14
N VAL A 203 -24.78 -8.26 0.74
CA VAL A 203 -23.51 -8.98 0.92
C VAL A 203 -23.77 -10.38 1.46
N GLU A 204 -24.61 -10.53 2.49
CA GLU A 204 -25.01 -11.84 3.03
C GLU A 204 -25.59 -12.76 1.94
N LYS A 205 -26.50 -12.22 1.12
CA LYS A 205 -27.09 -12.98 0.00
C LYS A 205 -26.04 -13.39 -1.04
N SER A 206 -25.07 -12.51 -1.34
CA SER A 206 -24.05 -12.76 -2.37
C SER A 206 -22.92 -13.68 -1.90
N THR A 207 -22.84 -13.95 -0.60
CA THR A 207 -21.81 -14.80 0.02
C THR A 207 -22.42 -15.98 0.81
N ALA A 208 -23.70 -16.30 0.56
CA ALA A 208 -24.46 -17.31 1.31
C ALA A 208 -23.97 -18.75 1.06
N ASP A 209 -23.33 -19.00 -0.06
CA ASP A 209 -22.74 -20.29 -0.44
C ASP A 209 -21.32 -20.49 0.11
N LEU A 210 -20.74 -19.45 0.73
CA LEU A 210 -19.40 -19.51 1.30
C LEU A 210 -19.45 -20.00 2.74
N THR A 211 -18.64 -21.01 3.03
CA THR A 211 -18.48 -21.54 4.38
C THR A 211 -17.19 -21.02 5.00
N SER A 212 -17.24 -20.71 6.30
CA SER A 212 -16.03 -20.42 7.08
C SER A 212 -15.13 -21.66 7.11
N ASN A 213 -13.87 -21.48 6.80
CA ASN A 213 -12.85 -22.50 6.94
C ASN A 213 -11.66 -21.88 7.66
N ILE A 214 -11.66 -21.97 8.99
CA ILE A 214 -10.64 -21.33 9.85
C ILE A 214 -9.28 -22.00 9.59
N GLY A 215 -8.58 -21.50 8.58
CA GLY A 215 -7.17 -21.79 8.38
C GLY A 215 -6.35 -20.64 9.01
N THR A 216 -5.45 -20.97 9.88
CA THR A 216 -4.44 -20.02 10.35
C THR A 216 -3.21 -20.15 9.48
N TYR A 217 -2.75 -19.05 8.90
CA TYR A 217 -1.39 -18.93 8.41
C TYR A 217 -0.66 -17.86 9.24
N THR A 218 0.64 -18.03 9.37
CA THR A 218 1.46 -17.11 10.15
C THR A 218 2.52 -16.55 9.22
N ARG A 219 2.59 -15.23 9.09
CA ARG A 219 3.64 -14.54 8.36
C ARG A 219 4.97 -14.74 9.06
N LYS A 220 6.00 -15.10 8.30
CA LYS A 220 7.37 -15.17 8.82
C LYS A 220 7.80 -13.75 9.23
N HIS A 221 8.41 -13.64 10.42
CA HIS A 221 9.01 -12.38 10.87
C HIS A 221 10.33 -12.13 10.12
N PRO A 222 10.63 -10.89 9.71
CA PRO A 222 11.94 -10.59 9.11
C PRO A 222 13.09 -10.84 10.10
N ASP A 223 14.20 -11.36 9.61
CA ASP A 223 15.41 -11.53 10.39
C ASP A 223 15.97 -10.17 10.88
N ILE A 224 17.00 -10.20 11.74
CA ILE A 224 17.64 -8.97 12.25
C ILE A 224 18.13 -8.11 11.08
N TYR A 225 17.82 -6.83 11.14
CA TYR A 225 18.25 -5.86 10.13
C TYR A 225 19.73 -5.54 10.26
N ILE A 226 20.45 -5.65 9.16
CA ILE A 226 21.85 -5.26 9.04
C ILE A 226 21.93 -4.25 7.89
N PRO A 227 22.35 -3.00 8.16
CA PRO A 227 22.49 -1.98 7.12
C PRO A 227 23.48 -2.40 6.04
N GLN A 228 23.15 -2.09 4.80
CA GLN A 228 23.95 -2.42 3.62
C GLN A 228 24.09 -1.21 2.70
N ASN A 229 25.21 -1.13 1.98
CA ASN A 229 25.44 -0.13 0.96
C ASN A 229 25.76 -0.86 -0.35
N LEU A 230 24.98 -0.57 -1.37
CA LEU A 230 25.10 -1.20 -2.69
C LEU A 230 25.09 -0.13 -3.77
N THR A 231 25.98 -0.27 -4.73
CA THR A 231 25.98 0.53 -5.97
C THR A 231 25.85 -0.42 -7.15
N LEU A 232 24.89 -0.19 -7.99
CA LEU A 232 24.65 -0.94 -9.23
C LEU A 232 24.88 -0.02 -10.42
N HIS A 233 25.67 -0.49 -11.38
CA HIS A 233 25.85 0.22 -12.64
C HIS A 233 24.76 -0.19 -13.61
N ARG A 234 23.84 0.74 -13.87
CA ARG A 234 22.77 0.63 -14.85
C ARG A 234 22.95 1.79 -15.84
N ASP A 235 22.80 1.56 -17.10
CA ASP A 235 22.97 2.59 -18.14
C ASP A 235 21.80 3.59 -18.08
N THR A 236 21.79 4.44 -17.05
CA THR A 236 20.73 5.43 -16.76
C THR A 236 21.21 6.84 -17.08
N HIS A 237 20.29 7.71 -17.54
CA HIS A 237 20.61 9.13 -17.81
C HIS A 237 20.93 9.91 -16.52
N GLN A 238 20.35 9.52 -15.40
CA GLN A 238 20.58 10.13 -14.09
C GLN A 238 20.91 9.04 -13.08
N ALA A 239 21.68 9.40 -12.07
CA ALA A 239 21.83 8.56 -10.91
C ALA A 239 20.54 8.57 -10.06
N HIS A 240 20.12 7.39 -9.60
CA HIS A 240 19.01 7.24 -8.66
C HIS A 240 19.55 6.76 -7.32
N VAL A 241 19.13 7.40 -6.25
CA VAL A 241 19.64 7.12 -4.91
C VAL A 241 18.49 6.86 -3.95
N MET A 242 18.59 5.76 -3.23
CA MET A 242 17.74 5.42 -2.12
C MET A 242 18.56 5.32 -0.85
N ILE A 243 18.14 5.98 0.24
CA ILE A 243 18.73 5.89 1.56
C ILE A 243 17.65 5.72 2.61
N GLY A 244 17.81 4.79 3.53
CA GLY A 244 16.80 4.54 4.56
C GLY A 244 17.10 3.32 5.41
N SER A 245 16.09 2.86 6.11
CA SER A 245 16.19 1.76 7.07
C SER A 245 14.86 1.03 7.21
N ARG A 246 14.85 -0.09 7.93
CA ARG A 246 13.58 -0.62 8.40
C ARG A 246 12.91 0.36 9.35
N GLY A 247 11.61 0.56 9.16
CA GLY A 247 10.77 1.44 9.96
C GLY A 247 10.00 0.68 11.04
N TYR A 248 9.14 1.41 11.73
CA TYR A 248 8.25 0.83 12.73
C TYR A 248 7.09 0.08 12.07
N ASP A 249 6.68 -1.00 12.73
CA ASP A 249 5.47 -1.74 12.38
C ASP A 249 4.19 -0.91 12.58
N ALA A 250 3.10 -1.44 12.06
CA ALA A 250 1.81 -0.79 12.05
C ALA A 250 1.21 -0.54 13.45
N HIS A 251 1.64 -1.29 14.48
CA HIS A 251 1.15 -1.21 15.85
C HIS A 251 2.05 -0.39 16.79
N ASN A 252 3.22 0.01 16.32
CA ASN A 252 4.22 0.71 17.13
C ASN A 252 3.78 2.14 17.47
N GLU A 253 3.84 2.50 18.76
CA GLU A 253 3.43 3.82 19.24
C GLU A 253 4.29 4.96 18.65
N LYS A 254 5.57 4.71 18.37
CA LYS A 254 6.49 5.69 17.77
C LYS A 254 6.21 5.99 16.29
N ARG A 255 5.35 5.20 15.62
CA ARG A 255 5.02 5.37 14.20
C ARG A 255 4.52 6.77 13.88
N THR A 256 3.68 7.36 14.75
CA THR A 256 3.15 8.72 14.53
C THR A 256 4.26 9.78 14.56
N ALA A 257 5.27 9.62 15.43
CA ALA A 257 6.42 10.51 15.47
C ALA A 257 7.28 10.38 14.21
N LEU A 258 7.52 9.14 13.74
CA LEU A 258 8.25 8.90 12.49
C LEU A 258 7.49 9.45 11.27
N TYR A 259 6.16 9.33 11.25
CA TYR A 259 5.33 9.90 10.18
C TYR A 259 5.45 11.44 10.12
N LEU A 260 5.47 12.11 11.27
CA LEU A 260 5.72 13.57 11.32
C LEU A 260 7.14 13.91 10.88
N LEU A 261 8.16 13.16 11.28
CA LEU A 261 9.53 13.35 10.84
C LEU A 261 9.70 13.14 9.33
N ASN A 262 9.08 12.11 8.77
CA ASN A 262 9.03 11.85 7.33
C ASN A 262 8.46 13.06 6.57
N ASN A 263 7.34 13.60 7.06
CA ASN A 263 6.71 14.79 6.46
C ASN A 263 7.61 16.05 6.54
N ILE A 264 8.32 16.24 7.64
CA ILE A 264 9.29 17.35 7.79
C ILE A 264 10.46 17.20 6.82
N LEU A 265 10.95 15.97 6.62
CA LEU A 265 12.11 15.69 5.77
C LEU A 265 11.78 15.84 4.29
N GLY A 266 10.84 15.07 3.78
CA GLY A 266 10.57 14.93 2.36
C GLY A 266 9.09 14.68 2.04
N GLY A 267 8.16 15.19 2.88
CA GLY A 267 6.74 15.15 2.59
C GLY A 267 6.35 16.04 1.39
N PRO A 268 5.08 16.04 0.97
CA PRO A 268 4.62 16.65 -0.29
C PRO A 268 4.73 18.19 -0.33
N GLY A 269 5.07 18.82 0.79
CA GLY A 269 5.23 20.27 0.86
C GLY A 269 6.55 20.73 0.24
N MET A 270 6.51 21.78 -0.61
CA MET A 270 7.71 22.40 -1.20
C MET A 270 8.67 22.96 -0.14
N ASN A 271 8.20 23.16 1.09
CA ASN A 271 8.98 23.62 2.24
C ASN A 271 9.62 22.47 3.05
N SER A 272 9.49 21.23 2.61
CA SER A 272 10.17 20.10 3.26
C SER A 272 11.69 20.30 3.23
N ARG A 273 12.40 19.82 4.26
CA ARG A 273 13.82 20.14 4.45
C ARG A 273 14.69 19.68 3.28
N LEU A 274 14.42 18.49 2.76
CA LEU A 274 15.18 17.94 1.63
C LEU A 274 14.87 18.70 0.34
N ASN A 275 13.61 19.01 0.06
CA ASN A 275 13.26 19.81 -1.11
C ASN A 275 13.94 21.19 -1.07
N VAL A 276 13.90 21.88 0.07
CA VAL A 276 14.59 23.16 0.24
C VAL A 276 16.10 23.03 0.11
N SER A 277 16.71 21.97 0.66
CA SER A 277 18.16 21.79 0.66
C SER A 277 18.72 21.37 -0.69
N LEU A 278 18.11 20.37 -1.33
CA LEU A 278 18.65 19.77 -2.55
C LEU A 278 18.13 20.47 -3.82
N ARG A 279 16.85 20.83 -3.84
CA ARG A 279 16.21 21.43 -5.01
C ARG A 279 16.28 22.95 -4.99
N GLU A 280 15.62 23.61 -4.02
CA GLU A 280 15.41 25.06 -4.05
C GLU A 280 16.74 25.85 -3.90
N ARG A 281 17.60 25.41 -2.99
CA ARG A 281 18.87 26.12 -2.72
C ARG A 281 20.03 25.66 -3.57
N SER A 282 20.02 24.42 -3.99
CA SER A 282 21.20 23.82 -4.64
C SER A 282 20.96 23.44 -6.10
N GLY A 283 19.71 23.28 -6.55
CA GLY A 283 19.36 22.93 -7.93
C GLY A 283 19.91 21.57 -8.39
N LEU A 284 20.12 20.63 -7.44
CA LEU A 284 20.78 19.36 -7.72
C LEU A 284 19.83 18.25 -8.12
N VAL A 285 18.55 18.37 -7.75
CA VAL A 285 17.54 17.35 -7.98
C VAL A 285 16.26 17.97 -8.54
N TYR A 286 15.56 17.24 -9.40
CA TYR A 286 14.21 17.63 -9.81
C TYR A 286 13.16 17.18 -8.77
N ASN A 287 13.30 15.97 -8.29
CA ASN A 287 12.44 15.39 -7.25
C ASN A 287 13.27 14.84 -6.09
N VAL A 288 12.75 15.02 -4.88
CA VAL A 288 13.23 14.38 -3.66
C VAL A 288 12.05 14.14 -2.74
N GLU A 289 11.93 12.93 -2.25
CA GLU A 289 10.83 12.53 -1.38
C GLU A 289 11.30 11.62 -0.25
N ALA A 290 10.54 11.61 0.83
CA ALA A 290 10.70 10.65 1.92
C ALA A 290 9.41 9.86 2.07
N ASN A 291 9.52 8.53 2.06
CA ASN A 291 8.42 7.61 2.11
C ASN A 291 8.48 6.74 3.38
N LEU A 292 7.31 6.40 3.88
CA LEU A 292 7.14 5.55 5.05
C LEU A 292 6.05 4.51 4.76
N THR A 293 6.44 3.24 4.77
CA THR A 293 5.53 2.11 4.70
C THR A 293 5.57 1.35 6.03
N SER A 294 4.39 1.04 6.59
CA SER A 294 4.29 0.20 7.79
C SER A 294 3.58 -1.09 7.43
N TYR A 295 4.27 -2.20 7.66
CA TYR A 295 3.75 -3.56 7.58
C TYR A 295 3.23 -4.01 8.95
N THR A 296 2.60 -5.16 9.01
CA THR A 296 2.00 -5.67 10.26
C THR A 296 3.01 -5.92 11.38
N ASP A 297 4.27 -6.19 11.07
CA ASP A 297 5.34 -6.54 12.02
C ASP A 297 6.67 -5.82 11.79
N THR A 298 6.77 -4.93 10.81
CA THR A 298 7.95 -4.13 10.47
C THR A 298 7.53 -2.89 9.67
N GLY A 299 8.48 -2.19 9.07
CA GLY A 299 8.22 -1.08 8.16
C GLY A 299 9.44 -0.73 7.32
N VAL A 300 9.27 0.25 6.44
CA VAL A 300 10.32 0.85 5.62
C VAL A 300 10.24 2.36 5.76
N PHE A 301 11.36 2.99 6.05
CA PHE A 301 11.58 4.41 5.89
C PHE A 301 12.64 4.60 4.81
N CYS A 302 12.35 5.41 3.79
CA CYS A 302 13.32 5.71 2.76
C CYS A 302 13.22 7.15 2.25
N ILE A 303 14.34 7.65 1.75
CA ILE A 303 14.49 8.92 1.03
C ILE A 303 14.97 8.56 -0.37
N TYR A 304 14.27 9.05 -1.37
CA TYR A 304 14.61 8.89 -2.78
C TYR A 304 14.95 10.24 -3.41
N PHE A 305 15.93 10.27 -4.30
CA PHE A 305 16.18 11.37 -5.21
C PHE A 305 16.88 10.92 -6.49
N GLY A 306 16.59 11.62 -7.60
CA GLY A 306 17.34 11.51 -8.87
C GLY A 306 18.25 12.73 -9.04
N THR A 307 19.50 12.54 -9.52
CA THR A 307 20.48 13.61 -9.70
C THR A 307 21.47 13.27 -10.83
N GLU A 308 22.26 14.24 -11.26
CA GLU A 308 23.39 13.96 -12.16
C GLU A 308 24.43 13.07 -11.46
N HIS A 309 25.12 12.21 -12.23
CA HIS A 309 26.08 11.24 -11.70
C HIS A 309 27.19 11.92 -10.85
N ASP A 310 27.70 13.07 -11.28
CA ASP A 310 28.76 13.82 -10.58
C ASP A 310 28.26 14.50 -9.29
N ASP A 311 26.95 14.66 -9.11
CA ASP A 311 26.36 15.34 -7.95
C ASP A 311 25.89 14.38 -6.84
N VAL A 312 25.99 13.06 -7.02
CA VAL A 312 25.55 12.03 -6.03
C VAL A 312 26.16 12.29 -4.65
N ASP A 313 27.47 12.42 -4.57
CA ASP A 313 28.17 12.66 -3.30
C ASP A 313 27.74 13.96 -2.62
N ARG A 314 27.47 15.00 -3.40
CA ARG A 314 27.02 16.28 -2.89
C ARG A 314 25.60 16.17 -2.33
N CYS A 315 24.70 15.52 -3.03
CA CYS A 315 23.35 15.24 -2.57
C CYS A 315 23.37 14.40 -1.29
N MET A 316 24.15 13.31 -1.26
CA MET A 316 24.29 12.45 -0.07
C MET A 316 24.77 13.23 1.16
N ARG A 317 25.76 14.11 0.99
CA ARG A 317 26.21 14.99 2.10
C ARG A 317 25.09 15.91 2.60
N LEU A 318 24.27 16.46 1.71
CA LEU A 318 23.14 17.32 2.08
C LEU A 318 22.05 16.54 2.80
N VAL A 319 21.68 15.33 2.33
CA VAL A 319 20.72 14.44 3.00
C VAL A 319 21.22 14.12 4.41
N LYS A 320 22.44 13.60 4.54
CA LYS A 320 23.04 13.28 5.85
C LYS A 320 23.08 14.48 6.78
N LYS A 321 23.33 15.68 6.26
CA LYS A 321 23.31 16.93 7.04
C LYS A 321 21.91 17.25 7.59
N GLU A 322 20.85 17.07 6.78
CA GLU A 322 19.47 17.32 7.25
C GLU A 322 19.02 16.27 8.28
N LEU A 323 19.36 14.99 8.08
CA LEU A 323 19.12 13.93 9.08
C LEU A 323 19.85 14.23 10.39
N LYS A 324 21.14 14.56 10.30
CA LYS A 324 21.97 14.92 11.48
C LYS A 324 21.40 16.09 12.26
N LYS A 325 20.86 17.13 11.62
CA LYS A 325 20.20 18.24 12.33
C LYS A 325 19.02 17.83 13.19
N LEU A 326 18.31 16.77 12.81
CA LEU A 326 17.21 16.21 13.61
C LEU A 326 17.72 15.36 14.79
N CYS A 327 18.87 14.71 14.64
CA CYS A 327 19.54 13.94 15.69
C CYS A 327 20.27 14.82 16.71
N ASP A 328 20.91 15.92 16.27
CA ASP A 328 21.77 16.75 17.11
C ASP A 328 20.98 17.52 18.19
N LYS A 329 19.75 17.94 17.90
CA LYS A 329 18.93 18.69 18.86
C LYS A 329 17.42 18.57 18.56
N PRO A 330 16.59 18.59 19.64
CA PRO A 330 15.14 18.64 19.50
C PRO A 330 14.66 19.85 18.68
N LEU A 331 13.52 19.72 18.02
CA LEU A 331 12.85 20.85 17.38
C LEU A 331 12.46 21.91 18.42
N SER A 332 12.57 23.19 18.04
CA SER A 332 12.02 24.26 18.88
C SER A 332 10.47 24.15 18.93
N ILE A 333 9.88 24.77 19.95
CA ILE A 333 8.42 24.81 20.12
C ILE A 333 7.73 25.32 18.85
N ALA A 334 8.27 26.40 18.26
CA ALA A 334 7.71 26.98 17.03
C ALA A 334 7.83 26.03 15.82
N GLN A 335 8.95 25.32 15.67
CA GLN A 335 9.14 24.34 14.58
C GLN A 335 8.19 23.15 14.73
N LEU A 336 8.04 22.62 15.94
CA LEU A 336 7.12 21.51 16.21
C LEU A 336 5.66 21.93 15.95
N ALA A 337 5.25 23.10 16.44
CA ALA A 337 3.89 23.60 16.23
C ALA A 337 3.58 23.81 14.73
N ALA A 338 4.53 24.34 13.98
CA ALA A 338 4.37 24.51 12.52
C ALA A 338 4.25 23.16 11.80
N ALA A 339 5.08 22.18 12.15
CA ALA A 339 5.06 20.85 11.55
C ALA A 339 3.73 20.12 11.83
N LYS A 340 3.25 20.16 13.07
CA LYS A 340 1.94 19.60 13.46
C LYS A 340 0.79 20.23 12.68
N LYS A 341 0.76 21.56 12.63
CA LYS A 341 -0.28 22.30 11.88
C LYS A 341 -0.27 21.93 10.41
N GLN A 342 0.92 21.80 9.80
CA GLN A 342 1.07 21.45 8.40
C GLN A 342 0.51 20.06 8.12
N ILE A 343 0.94 19.03 8.87
CA ILE A 343 0.52 17.64 8.61
C ILE A 343 -0.97 17.44 8.87
N ILE A 344 -1.54 18.07 9.92
CA ILE A 344 -2.99 18.04 10.19
C ILE A 344 -3.77 18.65 9.03
N GLY A 345 -3.30 19.78 8.50
CA GLY A 345 -3.90 20.41 7.32
C GLY A 345 -3.80 19.52 6.07
N GLN A 346 -2.66 18.89 5.81
CA GLN A 346 -2.47 17.97 4.69
C GLN A 346 -3.37 16.73 4.80
N ILE A 347 -3.48 16.12 5.99
CA ILE A 347 -4.42 15.02 6.24
C ILE A 347 -5.87 15.47 5.99
N GLY A 348 -6.22 16.68 6.45
CA GLY A 348 -7.55 17.24 6.21
C GLY A 348 -7.88 17.39 4.72
N VAL A 349 -6.96 17.94 3.94
CA VAL A 349 -7.10 18.11 2.48
C VAL A 349 -7.14 16.78 1.75
N ALA A 350 -6.27 15.84 2.11
CA ALA A 350 -6.21 14.51 1.47
C ALA A 350 -7.52 13.72 1.63
N ARG A 351 -8.30 13.99 2.67
CA ARG A 351 -9.59 13.33 2.93
C ARG A 351 -10.72 13.75 1.99
N ASP A 352 -10.57 14.84 1.25
CA ASP A 352 -11.52 15.22 0.21
C ASP A 352 -11.49 14.27 -0.99
N ASN A 353 -10.40 13.49 -1.16
CA ASN A 353 -10.37 12.40 -2.10
C ASN A 353 -11.15 11.20 -1.52
N ALA A 354 -12.37 11.00 -2.06
CA ALA A 354 -13.29 10.00 -1.56
C ALA A 354 -12.80 8.57 -1.80
N GLU A 355 -12.15 8.30 -2.91
CA GLU A 355 -11.56 6.99 -3.23
C GLU A 355 -10.44 6.61 -2.26
N SER A 356 -9.44 7.49 -2.12
CA SER A 356 -8.35 7.28 -1.16
C SER A 356 -8.86 7.09 0.27
N THR A 357 -9.94 7.79 0.64
CA THR A 357 -10.58 7.65 1.95
C THR A 357 -11.25 6.29 2.11
N ALA A 358 -11.94 5.78 1.07
CA ALA A 358 -12.58 4.47 1.08
C ALA A 358 -11.54 3.34 1.19
N LEU A 359 -10.48 3.42 0.40
CA LEU A 359 -9.40 2.43 0.39
C LEU A 359 -8.58 2.47 1.69
N GLY A 360 -8.28 3.65 2.22
CA GLY A 360 -7.63 3.81 3.53
C GLY A 360 -8.47 3.25 4.69
N MET A 361 -9.81 3.43 4.64
CA MET A 361 -10.75 2.80 5.57
C MET A 361 -10.69 1.27 5.47
N ALA A 362 -10.71 0.74 4.25
CA ALA A 362 -10.64 -0.69 4.01
C ALA A 362 -9.36 -1.29 4.61
N LYS A 363 -8.21 -0.73 4.27
CA LYS A 363 -6.90 -1.15 4.79
C LYS A 363 -6.84 -1.09 6.32
N THR A 364 -7.26 0.03 6.91
CA THR A 364 -7.27 0.20 8.36
C THR A 364 -8.17 -0.82 9.04
N PHE A 365 -9.37 -1.05 8.52
CA PHE A 365 -10.29 -2.01 9.11
C PHE A 365 -9.84 -3.47 8.92
N LEU A 366 -9.21 -3.79 7.78
CA LEU A 366 -8.65 -5.12 7.52
C LEU A 366 -7.63 -5.50 8.60
N HIS A 367 -6.63 -4.65 8.84
CA HIS A 367 -5.49 -4.95 9.70
C HIS A 367 -5.72 -4.67 11.20
N TYR A 368 -6.55 -3.67 11.53
CA TYR A 368 -6.74 -3.26 12.93
C TYR A 368 -8.12 -3.60 13.50
N ASN A 369 -9.05 -4.07 12.67
CA ASN A 369 -10.45 -4.34 13.04
C ASN A 369 -11.16 -3.15 13.73
N LYS A 370 -10.69 -1.95 13.44
CA LYS A 370 -11.24 -0.68 13.94
C LYS A 370 -11.06 0.41 12.90
N MET A 371 -11.86 1.47 13.05
CA MET A 371 -11.64 2.72 12.30
C MET A 371 -10.84 3.69 13.17
N ASP A 372 -9.87 4.36 12.57
CA ASP A 372 -9.31 5.55 13.18
C ASP A 372 -10.30 6.73 13.06
N ASP A 373 -10.73 7.27 14.19
CA ASP A 373 -11.39 8.57 14.19
C ASP A 373 -10.34 9.62 13.81
N PRO A 374 -10.61 10.48 12.82
CA PRO A 374 -9.71 11.57 12.49
C PRO A 374 -9.33 12.46 13.67
N GLN A 375 -10.26 12.64 14.60
CA GLN A 375 -9.99 13.40 15.82
C GLN A 375 -8.93 12.70 16.67
N GLU A 376 -8.96 11.37 16.77
CA GLU A 376 -7.94 10.61 17.49
C GLU A 376 -6.57 10.72 16.81
N VAL A 377 -6.53 10.67 15.45
CA VAL A 377 -5.28 10.88 14.70
C VAL A 377 -4.72 12.28 14.97
N PHE A 378 -5.56 13.31 14.92
CA PHE A 378 -5.13 14.69 15.21
C PHE A 378 -4.66 14.84 16.66
N GLN A 379 -5.37 14.27 17.63
CA GLN A 379 -4.96 14.26 19.04
C GLN A 379 -3.61 13.57 19.24
N ARG A 380 -3.36 12.43 18.57
CA ARG A 380 -2.04 11.75 18.62
C ARG A 380 -0.94 12.65 18.07
N ILE A 381 -1.17 13.34 16.94
CA ILE A 381 -0.21 14.29 16.37
C ILE A 381 0.00 15.49 17.30
N GLU A 382 -1.05 16.06 17.87
CA GLU A 382 -0.97 17.17 18.81
C GLU A 382 -0.26 16.82 20.11
N ALA A 383 -0.37 15.59 20.57
CA ALA A 383 0.30 15.10 21.77
C ALA A 383 1.82 14.92 21.62
N LEU A 384 2.34 14.76 20.39
CA LEU A 384 3.77 14.56 20.16
C LEU A 384 4.62 15.66 20.75
N THR A 385 5.75 15.30 21.35
CA THR A 385 6.72 16.22 21.93
C THR A 385 7.99 16.33 21.10
N SER A 386 8.73 17.44 21.24
CA SER A 386 10.06 17.58 20.60
C SER A 386 11.06 16.53 21.07
N LYS A 387 10.91 16.03 22.29
CA LYS A 387 11.75 14.98 22.87
C LYS A 387 11.49 13.64 22.18
N GLU A 388 10.23 13.25 22.02
CA GLU A 388 9.86 12.01 21.29
C GLU A 388 10.36 12.02 19.85
N LEU A 389 10.19 13.13 19.10
CA LEU A 389 10.73 13.25 17.76
C LEU A 389 12.25 13.13 17.72
N TRP A 390 12.93 13.73 18.71
CA TRP A 390 14.39 13.65 18.81
C TRP A 390 14.87 12.24 19.13
N GLU A 391 14.19 11.53 20.03
CA GLU A 391 14.48 10.12 20.35
C GLU A 391 14.30 9.22 19.12
N VAL A 392 13.18 9.38 18.39
CA VAL A 392 12.90 8.66 17.15
C VAL A 392 13.91 9.02 16.06
N SER A 393 14.31 10.30 15.95
CA SER A 393 15.35 10.69 14.99
C SER A 393 16.68 9.99 15.25
N ASN A 394 17.10 9.89 16.51
CA ASN A 394 18.35 9.21 16.87
C ASN A 394 18.28 7.69 16.67
N GLU A 395 17.10 7.10 16.84
CA GLU A 395 16.88 5.67 16.60
C GLU A 395 16.89 5.35 15.11
N MET A 396 16.25 6.18 14.28
CA MET A 396 15.99 5.88 12.87
C MET A 396 17.01 6.44 11.90
N PHE A 397 17.63 7.58 12.22
CA PHE A 397 18.48 8.34 11.29
C PHE A 397 19.97 8.29 11.66
N ALA A 398 20.35 7.52 12.67
CA ALA A 398 21.76 7.31 12.98
C ALA A 398 22.45 6.67 11.75
N GLU A 399 23.63 7.18 11.38
CA GLU A 399 24.33 6.82 10.13
C GLU A 399 24.58 5.30 10.03
N ASN A 400 24.82 4.65 11.16
CA ASN A 400 25.02 3.21 11.26
C ASN A 400 23.73 2.37 11.18
N GLN A 401 22.57 3.00 11.00
CA GLN A 401 21.28 2.34 10.82
C GLN A 401 20.78 2.43 9.37
N LEU A 402 21.43 3.22 8.54
CA LEU A 402 20.95 3.51 7.19
C LEU A 402 21.59 2.58 6.15
N SER A 403 20.77 1.98 5.33
CA SER A 403 21.16 1.35 4.06
C SER A 403 21.13 2.36 2.94
N THR A 404 21.95 2.12 1.90
CA THR A 404 22.00 2.96 0.70
C THR A 404 22.01 2.08 -0.54
N LEU A 405 21.19 2.40 -1.52
CA LEU A 405 21.22 1.83 -2.87
C LEU A 405 21.39 2.95 -3.88
N ILE A 406 22.35 2.79 -4.78
CA ILE A 406 22.67 3.77 -5.82
C ILE A 406 22.68 3.07 -7.18
N TYR A 407 21.96 3.63 -8.14
CA TYR A 407 22.09 3.32 -9.55
C TYR A 407 22.96 4.41 -10.22
N LEU A 408 24.00 3.97 -10.93
CA LEU A 408 24.90 4.81 -11.70
C LEU A 408 24.89 4.42 -13.15
#